data_c48cbaa52aef0b7e1d12973826c758ea
#
_entry.id   c48cbaa52aef0b7e1d12973826c758ea
#
_cell.length_a   1.000
_cell.length_b   1.000
_cell.length_c   1.000
_cell.angle_alpha   90.00
_cell.angle_beta   90.00
_cell.angle_gamma   90.00
#
_symmetry.space_group_name_H-M   'P 1'
#
loop_
_entity.id
_entity.type
_entity.pdbx_description
1 polymer ?
#
loop_
_entity_poly.entity_id
_entity_poly.type
_entity_poly.pdbx_seq_one_letter_code
_entity_poly.pdbx_strand_id
1 'polypeptide(L)'
;NELDYGEESAIILNSSQIAANESACDNLEVALTQTGGSLLKNYIADIAITEMTYYSYYEIIRDCNIILGEMKDSESDIAKNVLGTAYAMRGICYYELMRLYCDVYDPLQKSQLGLQLVTTFDMEDRPIRSSLEETMILIEEDLKKALSYNVQEPIWRFTTDVVKGYLARFYFWTRQWDNAIYYAGEVIKSHPLVDREGYKAMMENGYSLKGNMLIKSELISSSNSEQEGAGTYEPLNYRPVSKRFIDTFSDTEKANDIRYEMNFSKKRIATKFIFSGMRSAEMLLIRAESYYHKDREDLALADINTLRGNRILNYEPLTLSTLPEPTSGTDYITQDVTGAPLTRLMALILTERRKELFLENDRFYELKRNGRPEF
;
A
#
# COMPACT_ATOMS: atom_id res chain seq x y z
N ASN A 1 26.96 5.60 -12.36
CA ASN A 1 25.60 6.03 -12.75
C ASN A 1 24.79 6.11 -11.48
N GLU A 2 24.90 7.20 -10.78
CA GLU A 2 24.00 7.59 -9.71
C GLU A 2 22.72 8.04 -10.37
N LEU A 3 21.76 7.15 -10.46
CA LEU A 3 20.38 7.54 -10.68
C LEU A 3 19.93 8.27 -9.42
N ASP A 4 19.63 9.53 -9.57
CA ASP A 4 19.14 10.39 -8.49
C ASP A 4 17.78 9.84 -8.02
N TYR A 5 17.76 9.25 -6.83
CA TYR A 5 16.58 8.61 -6.26
C TYR A 5 15.45 9.59 -5.90
N GLY A 6 15.68 10.90 -6.06
CA GLY A 6 14.73 11.94 -5.67
C GLY A 6 13.49 12.03 -6.56
N GLU A 7 13.60 11.79 -7.86
CA GLU A 7 12.46 11.88 -8.80
C GLU A 7 11.65 10.58 -8.90
N GLU A 8 12.24 9.45 -8.53
CA GLU A 8 11.60 8.14 -8.63
C GLU A 8 10.54 7.86 -7.55
N SER A 9 10.44 8.70 -6.54
CA SER A 9 9.45 8.56 -5.47
C SER A 9 8.02 8.87 -5.91
N ALA A 10 7.82 9.53 -7.04
CA ALA A 10 6.50 9.94 -7.51
C ALA A 10 5.61 8.74 -7.90
N ILE A 11 6.16 7.68 -8.46
CA ILE A 11 5.40 6.51 -8.94
C ILE A 11 4.79 5.70 -7.79
N ILE A 12 5.44 5.71 -6.61
CA ILE A 12 4.96 4.98 -5.43
C ILE A 12 4.45 5.94 -4.36
N LEU A 13 4.15 7.14 -4.73
CA LEU A 13 3.92 8.37 -3.97
C LEU A 13 5.23 9.09 -3.59
N ASN A 14 5.20 10.41 -3.68
CA ASN A 14 6.28 11.21 -3.16
C ASN A 14 6.28 11.20 -1.62
N SER A 15 7.41 11.54 -1.03
CA SER A 15 7.60 11.50 0.41
C SER A 15 6.60 12.37 1.18
N SER A 16 6.23 13.52 0.62
CA SER A 16 5.25 14.42 1.24
C SER A 16 3.85 13.81 1.27
N GLN A 17 3.45 13.09 0.21
CA GLN A 17 2.14 12.43 0.17
C GLN A 17 2.07 11.24 1.13
N ILE A 18 3.14 10.45 1.24
CA ILE A 18 3.20 9.34 2.22
C ILE A 18 3.07 9.90 3.64
N ALA A 19 3.81 10.96 3.95
CA ALA A 19 3.74 11.60 5.26
C ALA A 19 2.36 12.23 5.53
N ALA A 20 1.74 12.83 4.52
CA ALA A 20 0.38 13.37 4.63
C ALA A 20 -0.63 12.25 4.93
N ASN A 21 -0.57 11.14 4.22
CA ASN A 21 -1.44 9.99 4.44
C ASN A 21 -1.26 9.39 5.85
N GLU A 22 -0.01 9.19 6.30
CA GLU A 22 0.26 8.66 7.64
C GLU A 22 -0.17 9.63 8.74
N SER A 23 -0.08 10.95 8.52
CA SER A 23 -0.56 11.96 9.48
C SER A 23 -2.08 12.11 9.48
N ALA A 24 -2.75 11.72 8.40
CA ALA A 24 -4.21 11.78 8.25
C ALA A 24 -4.93 10.50 8.70
N CYS A 25 -4.21 9.55 9.30
CA CYS A 25 -4.79 8.32 9.82
C CYS A 25 -4.60 8.19 11.33
N ASP A 26 -5.22 7.17 11.92
CA ASP A 26 -5.32 6.94 13.36
C ASP A 26 -4.17 6.11 13.96
N ASN A 27 -3.09 5.88 13.21
CA ASN A 27 -1.90 5.17 13.70
C ASN A 27 -1.00 6.06 14.57
N LEU A 28 -1.02 7.36 14.33
CA LEU A 28 -0.25 8.35 15.08
C LEU A 28 -1.20 9.33 15.77
N GLU A 29 -0.80 9.82 16.93
CA GLU A 29 -1.53 10.87 17.64
C GLU A 29 -1.11 12.26 17.14
N VAL A 30 -1.82 13.28 17.59
CA VAL A 30 -1.51 14.69 17.34
C VAL A 30 -0.09 15.01 17.80
N ALA A 31 0.63 15.81 17.05
CA ALA A 31 1.97 16.26 17.43
C ALA A 31 1.94 17.00 18.77
N LEU A 32 2.84 16.59 19.69
CA LEU A 32 2.92 17.16 21.04
C LEU A 32 3.47 18.60 21.05
N THR A 33 4.28 18.93 20.04
CA THR A 33 4.88 20.28 19.91
C THR A 33 4.80 20.72 18.46
N GLN A 34 4.49 21.99 18.26
CA GLN A 34 4.58 22.63 16.96
C GLN A 34 5.95 23.29 16.83
N THR A 35 6.82 22.75 16.01
CA THR A 35 8.11 23.35 15.70
C THR A 35 8.19 23.66 14.21
N GLY A 36 8.35 24.92 13.85
CA GLY A 36 8.61 25.37 12.48
C GLY A 36 7.44 25.38 11.52
N GLY A 37 7.61 26.09 10.40
CA GLY A 37 6.55 26.54 9.51
C GLY A 37 5.97 25.51 8.51
N SER A 38 6.30 24.24 8.57
CA SER A 38 5.75 23.25 7.63
C SER A 38 5.22 22.02 8.36
N LEU A 39 4.18 22.21 9.13
CA LEU A 39 3.54 21.10 9.85
C LEU A 39 2.47 20.50 8.99
N LEU A 40 2.59 19.21 8.76
CA LEU A 40 1.45 18.38 8.35
C LEU A 40 0.34 18.60 9.36
N LYS A 41 -0.79 19.10 8.90
CA LYS A 41 -1.97 19.29 9.75
C LYS A 41 -2.41 17.92 10.29
N ASN A 42 -2.78 17.89 11.56
CA ASN A 42 -3.27 16.66 12.17
C ASN A 42 -4.58 16.23 11.51
N TYR A 43 -4.65 15.00 11.01
CA TYR A 43 -5.82 14.39 10.41
C TYR A 43 -6.45 15.13 9.22
N ILE A 44 -5.75 16.10 8.66
CA ILE A 44 -6.22 16.86 7.50
C ILE A 44 -5.19 16.70 6.38
N ALA A 45 -5.66 16.24 5.22
CA ALA A 45 -4.84 16.22 4.02
C ALA A 45 -4.46 17.65 3.61
N ASP A 46 -3.19 17.88 3.32
CA ASP A 46 -2.74 19.16 2.78
C ASP A 46 -3.13 19.24 1.29
N ILE A 47 -3.97 20.20 0.95
CA ILE A 47 -4.46 20.39 -0.43
C ILE A 47 -3.30 20.67 -1.39
N ALA A 48 -2.29 21.45 -0.98
CA ALA A 48 -1.16 21.75 -1.84
C ALA A 48 -0.33 20.51 -2.16
N ILE A 49 -0.09 19.63 -1.18
CA ILE A 49 0.59 18.36 -1.40
C ILE A 49 -0.24 17.47 -2.35
N THR A 50 -1.54 17.45 -2.16
CA THR A 50 -2.47 16.66 -2.99
C THR A 50 -2.46 17.15 -4.44
N GLU A 51 -2.46 18.47 -4.68
CA GLU A 51 -2.35 19.04 -6.04
C GLU A 51 -1.00 18.70 -6.69
N MET A 52 0.10 18.88 -5.99
CA MET A 52 1.43 18.52 -6.51
C MET A 52 1.52 17.05 -6.91
N THR A 53 0.99 16.16 -6.09
CA THR A 53 0.94 14.71 -6.38
C THR A 53 0.13 14.43 -7.65
N TYR A 54 -1.00 15.12 -7.84
CA TYR A 54 -1.81 14.97 -9.05
C TYR A 54 -1.02 15.32 -10.32
N TYR A 55 -0.36 16.48 -10.33
CA TYR A 55 0.46 16.92 -11.48
C TYR A 55 1.61 15.97 -11.76
N SER A 56 2.35 15.55 -10.74
CA SER A 56 3.48 14.63 -10.90
C SER A 56 3.08 13.31 -11.57
N TYR A 57 1.94 12.75 -11.22
CA TYR A 57 1.46 11.53 -11.88
C TYR A 57 1.11 11.75 -13.36
N TYR A 58 0.49 12.89 -13.68
CA TYR A 58 0.18 13.19 -15.08
C TYR A 58 1.42 13.53 -15.91
N GLU A 59 2.49 14.06 -15.32
CA GLU A 59 3.79 14.20 -15.98
C GLU A 59 4.36 12.82 -16.37
N ILE A 60 4.34 11.86 -15.45
CA ILE A 60 4.77 10.49 -15.73
C ILE A 60 3.88 9.84 -16.82
N ILE A 61 2.57 10.02 -16.73
CA ILE A 61 1.62 9.51 -17.75
C ILE A 61 1.93 10.11 -19.12
N ARG A 62 2.23 11.42 -19.21
CA ARG A 62 2.66 12.08 -20.44
C ARG A 62 3.91 11.41 -21.02
N ASP A 63 4.93 11.20 -20.19
CA ASP A 63 6.19 10.61 -20.62
C ASP A 63 6.00 9.15 -21.08
N CYS A 64 5.18 8.39 -20.38
CA CYS A 64 4.77 7.06 -20.84
C CYS A 64 4.06 7.12 -22.19
N ASN A 65 3.14 8.08 -22.41
CA ASN A 65 2.42 8.22 -23.68
C ASN A 65 3.36 8.56 -24.83
N ILE A 66 4.38 9.39 -24.60
CA ILE A 66 5.42 9.69 -25.61
C ILE A 66 6.16 8.40 -25.98
N ILE A 67 6.62 7.64 -24.99
CA ILE A 67 7.33 6.36 -25.23
C ILE A 67 6.44 5.38 -26.01
N LEU A 68 5.20 5.20 -25.57
CA LEU A 68 4.26 4.26 -26.19
C LEU A 68 3.80 4.69 -27.58
N GLY A 69 3.79 5.99 -27.86
CA GLY A 69 3.44 6.53 -29.19
C GLY A 69 4.58 6.45 -30.21
N GLU A 70 5.81 6.68 -29.76
CA GLU A 70 6.98 6.76 -30.64
C GLU A 70 7.71 5.42 -30.82
N MET A 71 7.69 4.57 -29.80
CA MET A 71 8.38 3.28 -29.83
C MET A 71 7.50 2.22 -30.49
N LYS A 72 7.95 1.69 -31.62
CA LYS A 72 7.28 0.56 -32.26
C LYS A 72 7.60 -0.73 -31.52
N ASP A 73 6.64 -1.66 -31.51
CA ASP A 73 6.89 -3.03 -31.09
C ASP A 73 8.09 -3.60 -31.83
N SER A 74 9.09 -4.03 -31.08
CA SER A 74 10.34 -4.58 -31.61
C SER A 74 10.62 -5.90 -30.90
N GLU A 75 11.27 -6.82 -31.58
CA GLU A 75 11.74 -8.08 -31.00
C GLU A 75 12.93 -7.90 -30.06
N SER A 76 13.53 -6.71 -30.03
CA SER A 76 14.61 -6.39 -29.08
C SER A 76 14.14 -6.48 -27.64
N ASP A 77 14.92 -7.17 -26.80
CA ASP A 77 14.64 -7.30 -25.36
C ASP A 77 14.62 -5.93 -24.65
N ILE A 78 15.47 -5.00 -25.09
CA ILE A 78 15.47 -3.64 -24.55
C ILE A 78 14.15 -2.95 -24.88
N ALA A 79 13.65 -3.02 -26.13
CA ALA A 79 12.39 -2.41 -26.51
C ALA A 79 11.21 -3.04 -25.73
N LYS A 80 11.20 -4.36 -25.56
CA LYS A 80 10.19 -5.06 -24.77
C LYS A 80 10.20 -4.60 -23.32
N ASN A 81 11.36 -4.48 -22.70
CA ASN A 81 11.50 -4.02 -21.33
C ASN A 81 11.05 -2.56 -21.17
N VAL A 82 11.40 -1.67 -22.10
CA VAL A 82 10.96 -0.26 -22.10
C VAL A 82 9.43 -0.17 -22.24
N LEU A 83 8.85 -0.86 -23.22
CA LEU A 83 7.40 -0.84 -23.44
C LEU A 83 6.65 -1.45 -22.26
N GLY A 84 7.12 -2.59 -21.73
CA GLY A 84 6.54 -3.23 -20.56
C GLY A 84 6.59 -2.32 -19.32
N THR A 85 7.70 -1.63 -19.12
CA THR A 85 7.86 -0.63 -18.05
C THR A 85 6.92 0.56 -18.25
N ALA A 86 6.83 1.11 -19.46
CA ALA A 86 5.96 2.27 -19.73
C ALA A 86 4.47 1.94 -19.51
N TYR A 87 3.99 0.77 -19.95
CA TYR A 87 2.63 0.32 -19.64
C TYR A 87 2.42 0.12 -18.13
N ALA A 88 3.37 -0.53 -17.45
CA ALA A 88 3.30 -0.71 -16.00
C ALA A 88 3.20 0.64 -15.27
N MET A 89 4.09 1.58 -15.60
CA MET A 89 4.13 2.90 -14.97
C MET A 89 2.82 3.67 -15.21
N ARG A 90 2.30 3.69 -16.44
CA ARG A 90 1.03 4.37 -16.74
C ARG A 90 -0.13 3.76 -15.99
N GLY A 91 -0.28 2.45 -16.00
CA GLY A 91 -1.32 1.74 -15.25
C GLY A 91 -1.22 1.98 -13.74
N ILE A 92 -0.02 1.96 -13.17
CA ILE A 92 0.23 2.23 -11.75
C ILE A 92 -0.11 3.70 -11.41
N CYS A 93 0.29 4.66 -12.23
CA CYS A 93 -0.05 6.07 -12.01
C CYS A 93 -1.57 6.28 -11.98
N TYR A 94 -2.31 5.70 -12.92
CA TYR A 94 -3.77 5.74 -12.90
C TYR A 94 -4.38 5.02 -11.70
N TYR A 95 -3.81 3.91 -11.26
CA TYR A 95 -4.26 3.21 -10.06
C TYR A 95 -4.07 4.06 -8.78
N GLU A 96 -2.92 4.71 -8.62
CA GLU A 96 -2.67 5.59 -7.48
C GLU A 96 -3.56 6.84 -7.51
N LEU A 97 -3.72 7.47 -8.69
CA LEU A 97 -4.67 8.57 -8.88
C LEU A 97 -6.12 8.15 -8.54
N MET A 98 -6.54 6.97 -9.00
CA MET A 98 -7.86 6.43 -8.69
C MET A 98 -8.08 6.27 -7.18
N ARG A 99 -7.10 5.70 -6.46
CA ARG A 99 -7.19 5.53 -5.01
C ARG A 99 -7.27 6.87 -4.26
N LEU A 100 -6.51 7.86 -4.71
CA LEU A 100 -6.45 9.18 -4.06
C LEU A 100 -7.69 10.03 -4.37
N TYR A 101 -8.08 10.15 -5.64
CA TYR A 101 -9.00 11.19 -6.12
C TYR A 101 -10.39 10.69 -6.53
N CYS A 102 -10.59 9.39 -6.65
CA CYS A 102 -11.92 8.83 -6.89
C CYS A 102 -12.54 8.30 -5.59
N ASP A 103 -13.86 8.14 -5.60
CA ASP A 103 -14.54 7.40 -4.56
C ASP A 103 -14.15 5.91 -4.60
N VAL A 104 -14.33 5.23 -3.48
CA VAL A 104 -14.17 3.78 -3.43
C VAL A 104 -15.20 3.16 -4.37
N TYR A 105 -14.76 2.19 -5.17
CA TYR A 105 -15.65 1.50 -6.09
C TYR A 105 -16.81 0.83 -5.36
N ASP A 106 -18.01 1.15 -5.81
CA ASP A 106 -19.25 0.54 -5.35
C ASP A 106 -20.00 -0.04 -6.55
N PRO A 107 -20.15 -1.37 -6.67
CA PRO A 107 -20.81 -2.00 -7.80
C PRO A 107 -22.29 -1.65 -7.92
N LEU A 108 -22.89 -1.06 -6.89
CA LEU A 108 -24.28 -0.59 -6.89
C LEU A 108 -24.44 0.82 -7.44
N GLN A 109 -23.36 1.58 -7.57
CA GLN A 109 -23.34 2.96 -8.08
C GLN A 109 -22.86 3.00 -9.53
N LYS A 110 -23.80 3.17 -10.47
CA LYS A 110 -23.50 3.16 -11.92
C LYS A 110 -22.81 4.41 -12.47
N SER A 111 -22.70 5.49 -11.71
CA SER A 111 -22.22 6.79 -12.22
C SER A 111 -21.12 7.41 -11.37
N GLN A 112 -20.22 6.59 -10.83
CA GLN A 112 -19.03 7.10 -10.11
C GLN A 112 -18.08 7.77 -11.10
N LEU A 113 -17.60 8.97 -10.71
CA LEU A 113 -16.63 9.71 -11.50
C LEU A 113 -15.23 9.12 -11.35
N GLY A 114 -14.58 8.91 -12.51
CA GLY A 114 -13.21 8.47 -12.64
C GLY A 114 -12.22 9.63 -12.81
N LEU A 115 -11.21 9.42 -13.63
CA LEU A 115 -10.11 10.33 -13.91
C LEU A 115 -10.20 10.92 -15.34
N GLN A 116 -9.38 11.91 -15.63
CA GLN A 116 -9.12 12.30 -17.02
C GLN A 116 -8.19 11.26 -17.64
N LEU A 117 -8.68 10.53 -18.63
CA LEU A 117 -7.90 9.50 -19.31
C LEU A 117 -7.14 10.09 -20.49
N VAL A 118 -5.82 10.11 -20.38
CA VAL A 118 -4.89 10.61 -21.42
C VAL A 118 -4.01 9.45 -21.85
N THR A 119 -4.20 8.95 -23.06
CA THR A 119 -3.48 7.79 -23.59
C THR A 119 -2.55 8.12 -24.75
N THR A 120 -2.55 9.38 -25.19
CA THR A 120 -1.70 9.93 -26.26
C THR A 120 -1.08 11.24 -25.80
N PHE A 121 0.04 11.63 -26.40
CA PHE A 121 0.61 12.95 -26.19
C PHE A 121 0.03 13.94 -27.22
N ASP A 122 -0.86 14.82 -26.75
CA ASP A 122 -1.42 15.91 -27.53
C ASP A 122 -1.55 17.15 -26.63
N MET A 123 -0.83 18.23 -26.98
CA MET A 123 -0.83 19.48 -26.21
C MET A 123 -2.12 20.30 -26.35
N GLU A 124 -2.94 20.01 -27.35
CA GLU A 124 -4.20 20.70 -27.59
C GLU A 124 -5.40 19.98 -26.95
N ASP A 125 -5.23 18.72 -26.53
CA ASP A 125 -6.28 17.94 -25.89
C ASP A 125 -6.74 18.59 -24.57
N ARG A 126 -8.04 18.47 -24.31
CA ARG A 126 -8.68 18.95 -23.08
C ARG A 126 -9.56 17.86 -22.49
N PRO A 127 -8.93 16.82 -21.92
CA PRO A 127 -9.65 15.65 -21.43
C PRO A 127 -10.58 16.01 -20.28
N ILE A 128 -11.79 15.49 -20.35
CA ILE A 128 -12.77 15.56 -19.27
C ILE A 128 -12.68 14.31 -18.39
N ARG A 129 -13.23 14.37 -17.19
CA ARG A 129 -13.31 13.19 -16.32
C ARG A 129 -14.17 12.09 -16.97
N SER A 130 -13.60 10.89 -16.99
CA SER A 130 -14.31 9.67 -17.40
C SER A 130 -15.17 9.11 -16.26
N SER A 131 -15.86 8.03 -16.52
CA SER A 131 -16.42 7.19 -15.46
C SER A 131 -15.31 6.43 -14.71
N LEU A 132 -15.64 6.00 -13.50
CA LEU A 132 -14.74 5.13 -12.73
C LEU A 132 -14.53 3.78 -13.43
N GLU A 133 -15.56 3.27 -14.12
CA GLU A 133 -15.47 2.03 -14.88
C GLU A 133 -14.47 2.15 -16.05
N GLU A 134 -14.51 3.22 -16.85
CA GLU A 134 -13.52 3.48 -17.91
C GLU A 134 -12.09 3.62 -17.34
N THR A 135 -11.96 4.28 -16.19
CA THR A 135 -10.67 4.36 -15.48
C THR A 135 -10.15 2.97 -15.08
N MET A 136 -11.02 2.12 -14.54
CA MET A 136 -10.67 0.75 -14.17
C MET A 136 -10.26 -0.10 -15.37
N ILE A 137 -10.97 0.03 -16.50
CA ILE A 137 -10.65 -0.67 -17.75
C ILE A 137 -9.24 -0.30 -18.21
N LEU A 138 -8.91 0.98 -18.28
CA LEU A 138 -7.58 1.43 -18.71
C LEU A 138 -6.47 0.91 -17.80
N ILE A 139 -6.65 0.96 -16.47
CA ILE A 139 -5.68 0.43 -15.50
C ILE A 139 -5.45 -1.07 -15.75
N GLU A 140 -6.51 -1.83 -15.89
CA GLU A 140 -6.44 -3.28 -16.11
C GLU A 140 -5.74 -3.63 -17.42
N GLU A 141 -6.10 -2.94 -18.52
CA GLU A 141 -5.50 -3.13 -19.84
C GLU A 141 -4.00 -2.82 -19.82
N ASP A 142 -3.59 -1.71 -19.23
CA ASP A 142 -2.18 -1.33 -19.13
C ASP A 142 -1.38 -2.34 -18.30
N LEU A 143 -1.85 -2.73 -17.13
CA LEU A 143 -1.16 -3.71 -16.30
C LEU A 143 -1.10 -5.10 -16.97
N LYS A 144 -2.15 -5.53 -17.64
CA LYS A 144 -2.14 -6.80 -18.41
C LYS A 144 -1.22 -6.72 -19.61
N LYS A 145 -1.19 -5.58 -20.30
CA LYS A 145 -0.26 -5.36 -21.41
C LYS A 145 1.18 -5.39 -20.92
N ALA A 146 1.48 -4.76 -19.80
CA ALA A 146 2.79 -4.83 -19.15
C ALA A 146 3.22 -6.28 -18.85
N LEU A 147 2.32 -7.12 -18.34
CA LEU A 147 2.61 -8.55 -18.12
C LEU A 147 3.00 -9.28 -19.41
N SER A 148 2.41 -8.91 -20.56
CA SER A 148 2.69 -9.58 -21.83
C SER A 148 4.13 -9.39 -22.31
N TYR A 149 4.83 -8.35 -21.84
CA TYR A 149 6.24 -8.11 -22.15
C TYR A 149 7.20 -8.91 -21.25
N ASN A 150 6.73 -9.48 -20.16
CA ASN A 150 7.48 -10.37 -19.29
C ASN A 150 8.82 -9.79 -18.79
N VAL A 151 8.82 -8.57 -18.29
CA VAL A 151 10.02 -7.90 -17.73
C VAL A 151 10.50 -8.65 -16.50
N GLN A 152 11.75 -9.14 -16.50
CA GLN A 152 12.28 -9.99 -15.43
C GLN A 152 13.39 -9.31 -14.60
N GLU A 153 14.19 -8.46 -15.23
CA GLU A 153 15.38 -7.89 -14.60
C GLU A 153 15.00 -6.78 -13.59
N PRO A 154 15.45 -6.88 -12.33
CA PRO A 154 15.09 -5.92 -11.28
C PRO A 154 15.49 -4.46 -11.57
N ILE A 155 16.48 -4.24 -12.45
CA ILE A 155 16.89 -2.89 -12.86
C ILE A 155 15.74 -2.09 -13.51
N TRP A 156 14.76 -2.78 -14.09
CA TRP A 156 13.57 -2.15 -14.67
C TRP A 156 12.50 -1.83 -13.62
N ARG A 157 12.69 -2.25 -12.35
CA ARG A 157 11.81 -2.07 -11.20
C ARG A 157 10.43 -2.69 -11.33
N PHE A 158 9.71 -2.43 -12.43
CA PHE A 158 8.37 -2.96 -12.67
C PHE A 158 8.43 -4.34 -13.34
N THR A 159 9.05 -5.28 -12.62
CA THR A 159 9.10 -6.67 -13.07
C THR A 159 7.72 -7.31 -13.12
N THR A 160 7.62 -8.43 -13.82
CA THR A 160 6.40 -9.24 -13.92
C THR A 160 5.76 -9.49 -12.54
N ASP A 161 6.56 -9.78 -11.51
CA ASP A 161 6.02 -10.05 -10.17
C ASP A 161 5.53 -8.78 -9.47
N VAL A 162 6.18 -7.64 -9.68
CA VAL A 162 5.68 -6.34 -9.23
C VAL A 162 4.35 -6.00 -9.90
N VAL A 163 4.24 -6.21 -11.21
CA VAL A 163 3.00 -5.95 -11.95
C VAL A 163 1.87 -6.88 -11.50
N LYS A 164 2.16 -8.16 -11.23
CA LYS A 164 1.17 -9.09 -10.61
C LYS A 164 0.70 -8.57 -9.25
N GLY A 165 1.60 -8.04 -8.43
CA GLY A 165 1.25 -7.45 -7.14
C GLY A 165 0.34 -6.22 -7.30
N TYR A 166 0.59 -5.36 -8.29
CA TYR A 166 -0.32 -4.25 -8.59
C TYR A 166 -1.67 -4.70 -9.14
N LEU A 167 -1.72 -5.77 -9.93
CA LEU A 167 -2.99 -6.39 -10.31
C LEU A 167 -3.75 -6.93 -9.10
N ALA A 168 -3.06 -7.57 -8.15
CA ALA A 168 -3.68 -8.02 -6.90
C ALA A 168 -4.29 -6.84 -6.11
N ARG A 169 -3.54 -5.73 -5.97
CA ARG A 169 -4.01 -4.50 -5.33
C ARG A 169 -5.20 -3.89 -6.07
N PHE A 170 -5.13 -3.81 -7.38
CA PHE A 170 -6.18 -3.25 -8.23
C PHE A 170 -7.48 -4.05 -8.10
N TYR A 171 -7.41 -5.37 -8.26
CA TYR A 171 -8.57 -6.23 -8.14
C TYR A 171 -9.15 -6.24 -6.71
N PHE A 172 -8.31 -6.16 -5.69
CA PHE A 172 -8.72 -6.00 -4.31
C PHE A 172 -9.46 -4.66 -4.08
N TRP A 173 -8.94 -3.57 -4.61
CA TRP A 173 -9.57 -2.25 -4.53
C TRP A 173 -10.91 -2.20 -5.25
N THR A 174 -11.03 -2.90 -6.37
CA THR A 174 -12.23 -2.93 -7.21
C THR A 174 -13.15 -4.11 -6.89
N ARG A 175 -12.96 -4.78 -5.76
CA ARG A 175 -13.77 -5.90 -5.25
C ARG A 175 -13.88 -7.10 -6.22
N GLN A 176 -12.91 -7.29 -7.07
CA GLN A 176 -12.81 -8.45 -7.96
C GLN A 176 -12.04 -9.58 -7.26
N TRP A 177 -12.67 -10.17 -6.26
CA TRP A 177 -12.03 -11.05 -5.29
C TRP A 177 -11.31 -12.26 -5.88
N ASP A 178 -11.89 -12.94 -6.88
CA ASP A 178 -11.25 -14.10 -7.49
C ASP A 178 -9.93 -13.74 -8.19
N ASN A 179 -9.89 -12.60 -8.87
CA ASN A 179 -8.68 -12.08 -9.51
C ASN A 179 -7.64 -11.64 -8.46
N ALA A 180 -8.09 -11.00 -7.38
CA ALA A 180 -7.21 -10.61 -6.27
C ALA A 180 -6.56 -11.85 -5.61
N ILE A 181 -7.33 -12.91 -5.37
CA ILE A 181 -6.84 -14.21 -4.85
C ILE A 181 -5.80 -14.79 -5.79
N TYR A 182 -6.09 -14.82 -7.10
CA TYR A 182 -5.21 -15.39 -8.09
C TYR A 182 -3.84 -14.68 -8.14
N TYR A 183 -3.85 -13.37 -8.36
CA TYR A 183 -2.60 -12.61 -8.49
C TYR A 183 -1.81 -12.52 -7.19
N ALA A 184 -2.47 -12.35 -6.05
CA ALA A 184 -1.81 -12.40 -4.76
C ALA A 184 -1.18 -13.78 -4.51
N GLY A 185 -1.87 -14.86 -4.88
CA GLY A 185 -1.37 -16.22 -4.81
C GLY A 185 -0.12 -16.46 -5.67
N GLU A 186 -0.09 -15.93 -6.90
CA GLU A 186 1.08 -16.01 -7.79
C GLU A 186 2.30 -15.28 -7.18
N VAL A 187 2.10 -14.10 -6.60
CA VAL A 187 3.19 -13.37 -5.93
C VAL A 187 3.71 -14.14 -4.71
N ILE A 188 2.82 -14.64 -3.86
CA ILE A 188 3.22 -15.40 -2.65
C ILE A 188 4.00 -16.67 -3.03
N LYS A 189 3.68 -17.29 -4.15
CA LYS A 189 4.36 -18.48 -4.64
C LYS A 189 5.82 -18.20 -5.04
N SER A 190 6.07 -17.10 -5.71
CA SER A 190 7.43 -16.68 -6.12
C SER A 190 8.20 -15.96 -5.01
N HIS A 191 7.49 -15.29 -4.10
CA HIS A 191 8.04 -14.55 -2.97
C HIS A 191 7.36 -15.01 -1.67
N PRO A 192 7.72 -16.17 -1.10
CA PRO A 192 7.07 -16.67 0.10
C PRO A 192 7.27 -15.75 1.31
N LEU A 193 6.33 -15.80 2.26
CA LEU A 193 6.40 -15.02 3.48
C LEU A 193 7.65 -15.37 4.27
N VAL A 194 8.40 -14.36 4.70
CA VAL A 194 9.56 -14.56 5.58
C VAL A 194 9.12 -14.76 7.04
N ASP A 195 9.92 -15.51 7.78
CA ASP A 195 9.77 -15.72 9.21
C ASP A 195 10.19 -14.46 10.03
N ARG A 196 10.26 -14.61 11.35
CA ARG A 196 10.63 -13.51 12.27
C ARG A 196 12.01 -12.93 11.98
N GLU A 197 13.01 -13.77 11.73
CA GLU A 197 14.39 -13.33 11.43
C GLU A 197 14.46 -12.63 10.08
N GLY A 198 13.77 -13.15 9.08
CA GLY A 198 13.61 -12.51 7.78
C GLY A 198 12.86 -11.17 7.86
N TYR A 199 11.81 -11.07 8.70
CA TYR A 199 11.11 -9.81 8.97
C TYR A 199 12.06 -8.79 9.60
N LYS A 200 12.81 -9.18 10.62
CA LYS A 200 13.79 -8.33 11.28
C LYS A 200 14.84 -7.82 10.28
N ALA A 201 15.47 -8.72 9.54
CA ALA A 201 16.49 -8.36 8.54
C ALA A 201 15.94 -7.42 7.45
N MET A 202 14.68 -7.60 7.05
CA MET A 202 14.01 -6.75 6.07
C MET A 202 13.72 -5.36 6.61
N MET A 203 13.32 -5.23 7.89
CA MET A 203 12.96 -3.96 8.51
C MET A 203 14.13 -3.16 9.05
N GLU A 204 15.24 -3.81 9.40
CA GLU A 204 16.46 -3.12 9.84
C GLU A 204 17.25 -2.46 8.70
N ASN A 205 16.95 -2.81 7.45
CA ASN A 205 17.68 -2.29 6.31
C ASN A 205 16.78 -1.41 5.44
N GLY A 206 16.95 -0.09 5.60
CA GLY A 206 16.22 0.91 4.87
C GLY A 206 16.37 0.84 3.34
N TYR A 207 17.55 0.49 2.86
CA TYR A 207 17.93 0.67 1.45
C TYR A 207 17.87 -0.58 0.58
N SER A 208 17.50 -1.73 1.09
CA SER A 208 17.55 -2.95 0.29
C SER A 208 16.22 -3.66 0.17
N LEU A 209 15.97 -4.23 -1.01
CA LEU A 209 14.95 -5.23 -1.23
C LEU A 209 15.47 -6.55 -0.65
N LYS A 210 15.16 -6.83 0.61
CA LYS A 210 15.51 -8.09 1.27
C LYS A 210 14.25 -8.91 1.55
N GLY A 211 14.45 -10.20 1.68
CA GLY A 211 13.36 -11.11 1.94
C GLY A 211 12.37 -11.11 0.79
N ASN A 212 11.12 -10.86 1.12
CA ASN A 212 10.00 -10.84 0.17
C ASN A 212 9.49 -9.45 -0.21
N MET A 213 10.35 -8.45 -0.10
CA MET A 213 10.08 -7.10 -0.58
C MET A 213 10.23 -7.07 -2.11
N LEU A 214 9.17 -6.72 -2.83
CA LEU A 214 9.16 -6.65 -4.28
C LEU A 214 9.62 -5.29 -4.80
N ILE A 215 9.12 -4.23 -4.18
CA ILE A 215 9.46 -2.85 -4.51
C ILE A 215 9.33 -1.98 -3.27
N LYS A 216 10.15 -0.95 -3.14
CA LYS A 216 10.19 -0.08 -1.99
C LYS A 216 10.62 1.33 -2.35
N SER A 217 9.96 2.32 -1.77
CA SER A 217 10.35 3.72 -1.77
C SER A 217 10.31 4.22 -0.33
N GLU A 218 11.43 4.71 0.17
CA GLU A 218 11.56 5.16 1.56
C GLU A 218 11.48 6.67 1.71
N LEU A 219 10.93 7.09 2.84
CA LEU A 219 11.06 8.44 3.34
C LEU A 219 12.41 8.59 4.05
N ILE A 220 13.41 9.06 3.33
CA ILE A 220 14.71 9.37 3.91
C ILE A 220 14.87 10.88 3.93
N SER A 221 15.05 11.44 5.11
CA SER A 221 15.52 12.81 5.24
C SER A 221 17.01 12.84 4.94
N SER A 222 17.41 13.62 3.96
CA SER A 222 18.81 13.81 3.56
C SER A 222 19.74 14.35 4.66
N SER A 223 19.19 14.75 5.80
CA SER A 223 19.94 15.46 6.84
C SER A 223 20.37 14.61 8.04
N ASN A 224 19.87 13.41 8.26
CA ASN A 224 20.21 12.63 9.46
C ASN A 224 20.10 11.11 9.24
N SER A 225 21.10 10.53 8.66
CA SER A 225 21.25 9.07 8.50
C SER A 225 21.45 8.29 9.81
N GLU A 226 21.53 8.96 10.96
CA GLU A 226 21.85 8.37 12.26
C GLU A 226 20.75 8.51 13.32
N GLN A 227 19.60 9.10 12.99
CA GLN A 227 18.52 9.23 13.97
C GLN A 227 17.59 8.02 13.94
N GLU A 228 17.33 7.52 15.15
CA GLU A 228 16.47 6.37 15.42
C GLU A 228 15.02 6.60 14.98
N GLY A 229 14.50 5.64 14.23
CA GLY A 229 13.07 5.47 14.05
C GLY A 229 12.45 6.15 12.83
N ALA A 230 11.14 6.16 12.77
CA ALA A 230 10.35 6.99 11.86
C ALA A 230 10.88 8.42 11.90
N GLY A 231 11.85 8.53 12.71
CA GLY A 231 12.78 9.52 12.98
C GLY A 231 13.54 10.10 11.84
N THR A 232 13.51 9.51 10.73
CA THR A 232 14.11 10.07 9.54
C THR A 232 13.23 11.10 8.84
N TYR A 233 11.94 11.16 9.15
CA TYR A 233 11.06 12.21 8.64
C TYR A 233 10.54 13.12 9.76
N GLU A 234 11.19 14.27 9.94
CA GLU A 234 10.97 15.21 11.04
C GLU A 234 9.49 15.50 11.37
N PRO A 235 8.60 15.77 10.40
CA PRO A 235 7.20 16.06 10.72
C PRO A 235 6.44 14.92 11.42
N LEU A 236 6.89 13.69 11.30
CA LEU A 236 6.25 12.53 11.93
C LEU A 236 6.89 12.13 13.26
N ASN A 237 8.14 12.55 13.54
CA ASN A 237 8.87 12.25 14.76
C ASN A 237 8.22 12.78 16.02
N TYR A 238 7.51 13.89 15.91
CA TYR A 238 6.84 14.54 17.04
C TYR A 238 5.44 13.96 17.31
N ARG A 239 5.03 12.93 16.54
CA ARG A 239 3.74 12.28 16.68
C ARG A 239 3.91 10.95 17.41
N PRO A 240 3.37 10.81 18.63
CA PRO A 240 3.40 9.53 19.32
C PRO A 240 2.59 8.49 18.55
N VAL A 241 3.05 7.25 18.58
CA VAL A 241 2.23 6.13 18.13
C VAL A 241 0.94 6.08 18.91
N SER A 242 -0.18 5.95 18.23
CA SER A 242 -1.51 5.96 18.82
C SER A 242 -1.66 4.88 19.88
N LYS A 243 -2.18 5.27 21.05
CA LYS A 243 -2.49 4.30 22.10
C LYS A 243 -3.51 3.27 21.63
N ARG A 244 -4.50 3.68 20.82
CA ARG A 244 -5.46 2.76 20.20
C ARG A 244 -4.78 1.68 19.36
N PHE A 245 -3.77 2.06 18.57
CA PHE A 245 -3.00 1.08 17.80
C PHE A 245 -2.20 0.14 18.70
N ILE A 246 -1.51 0.66 19.71
CA ILE A 246 -0.76 -0.15 20.68
C ILE A 246 -1.67 -1.14 21.41
N ASP A 247 -2.87 -0.73 21.76
CA ASP A 247 -3.86 -1.55 22.47
C ASP A 247 -4.52 -2.62 21.58
N THR A 248 -4.24 -2.65 20.27
CA THR A 248 -4.59 -3.80 19.41
C THR A 248 -3.74 -5.04 19.71
N PHE A 249 -2.58 -4.87 20.32
CA PHE A 249 -1.73 -5.98 20.73
C PHE A 249 -2.15 -6.48 22.13
N SER A 250 -2.51 -7.74 22.23
CA SER A 250 -2.76 -8.39 23.53
C SER A 250 -1.47 -8.45 24.37
N ASP A 251 -1.56 -8.72 25.65
CA ASP A 251 -0.38 -8.83 26.53
C ASP A 251 0.58 -9.94 26.06
N THR A 252 0.05 -11.04 25.54
CA THR A 252 0.85 -12.11 24.95
C THR A 252 1.57 -11.63 23.68
N GLU A 253 0.90 -10.88 22.82
CA GLU A 253 1.51 -10.30 21.61
C GLU A 253 2.55 -9.24 21.96
N LYS A 254 2.30 -8.39 22.97
CA LYS A 254 3.29 -7.40 23.45
C LYS A 254 4.60 -8.06 23.91
N ALA A 255 4.54 -9.29 24.39
CA ALA A 255 5.71 -10.05 24.82
C ALA A 255 6.39 -10.84 23.69
N ASN A 256 5.66 -11.23 22.64
CA ASN A 256 6.11 -12.25 21.68
C ASN A 256 6.05 -11.83 20.21
N ASP A 257 5.37 -10.74 19.86
CA ASP A 257 5.22 -10.30 18.47
C ASP A 257 6.38 -9.41 18.05
N ILE A 258 7.10 -9.82 17.00
CA ILE A 258 8.24 -9.06 16.46
C ILE A 258 7.83 -7.66 15.97
N ARG A 259 6.59 -7.49 15.52
CA ARG A 259 6.07 -6.19 15.07
C ARG A 259 5.91 -5.21 16.24
N TYR A 260 5.51 -5.70 17.42
CA TYR A 260 5.48 -4.89 18.63
C TYR A 260 6.89 -4.47 19.08
N GLU A 261 7.84 -5.40 18.97
CA GLU A 261 9.24 -5.15 19.34
C GLU A 261 9.89 -4.09 18.44
N MET A 262 9.66 -4.17 17.12
CA MET A 262 10.38 -3.39 16.13
C MET A 262 9.72 -2.08 15.70
N ASN A 263 8.39 -1.98 15.80
CA ASN A 263 7.67 -0.87 15.20
C ASN A 263 7.68 0.41 16.03
N PHE A 264 7.83 0.29 17.36
CA PHE A 264 7.85 1.44 18.26
C PHE A 264 8.47 1.15 19.63
N SER A 265 8.97 2.20 20.27
CA SER A 265 9.57 2.12 21.60
C SER A 265 8.51 2.16 22.71
N LYS A 266 8.93 1.84 23.95
CA LYS A 266 8.10 2.00 25.17
C LYS A 266 7.61 3.44 25.39
N LYS A 267 8.27 4.43 24.80
CA LYS A 267 7.86 5.85 24.83
C LYS A 267 6.88 6.21 23.71
N ARG A 268 6.37 5.23 22.99
CA ARG A 268 5.49 5.40 21.81
C ARG A 268 6.14 6.18 20.66
N ILE A 269 7.45 6.10 20.53
CA ILE A 269 8.17 6.65 19.38
C ILE A 269 8.22 5.54 18.33
N ALA A 270 7.77 5.83 17.10
CA ALA A 270 7.90 4.88 16.01
C ALA A 270 9.39 4.64 15.71
N THR A 271 9.78 3.37 15.62
CA THR A 271 11.16 2.93 15.31
C THR A 271 11.26 2.33 13.92
N LYS A 272 10.15 1.97 13.32
CA LYS A 272 10.06 1.49 11.94
C LYS A 272 10.23 2.63 10.95
N PHE A 273 11.01 2.39 9.88
CA PHE A 273 11.09 3.32 8.76
C PHE A 273 9.75 3.45 8.04
N ILE A 274 9.45 4.68 7.59
CA ILE A 274 8.27 4.96 6.79
C ILE A 274 8.60 4.69 5.34
N PHE A 275 7.78 3.91 4.67
CA PHE A 275 7.95 3.66 3.25
C PHE A 275 6.61 3.39 2.55
N SER A 276 6.61 3.50 1.25
CA SER A 276 5.59 2.92 0.39
C SER A 276 6.23 1.79 -0.41
N GLY A 277 5.62 0.63 -0.41
CA GLY A 277 6.22 -0.52 -1.06
C GLY A 277 5.21 -1.63 -1.33
N MET A 278 5.74 -2.79 -1.64
CA MET A 278 4.98 -4.01 -1.84
C MET A 278 5.76 -5.19 -1.34
N ARG A 279 5.14 -6.05 -0.56
CA ARG A 279 5.74 -7.27 -0.02
C ARG A 279 4.72 -8.38 0.16
N SER A 280 5.17 -9.61 0.23
CA SER A 280 4.31 -10.79 0.26
C SER A 280 3.32 -10.82 1.42
N ALA A 281 3.65 -10.20 2.55
CA ALA A 281 2.70 -10.10 3.67
C ALA A 281 1.45 -9.30 3.31
N GLU A 282 1.58 -8.23 2.51
CA GLU A 282 0.42 -7.51 1.99
C GLU A 282 -0.41 -8.40 1.06
N MET A 283 0.25 -9.14 0.18
CA MET A 283 -0.44 -10.08 -0.72
C MET A 283 -1.20 -11.16 0.06
N LEU A 284 -0.64 -11.65 1.16
CA LEU A 284 -1.31 -12.60 2.04
C LEU A 284 -2.57 -12.00 2.67
N LEU A 285 -2.50 -10.74 3.10
CA LEU A 285 -3.64 -10.01 3.67
C LEU A 285 -4.71 -9.69 2.62
N ILE A 286 -4.31 -9.31 1.39
CA ILE A 286 -5.22 -9.15 0.25
C ILE A 286 -5.97 -10.47 -0.01
N ARG A 287 -5.25 -11.59 -0.03
CA ARG A 287 -5.83 -12.90 -0.29
C ARG A 287 -6.76 -13.34 0.83
N ALA A 288 -6.38 -13.13 2.09
CA ALA A 288 -7.20 -13.44 3.26
C ALA A 288 -8.55 -12.69 3.24
N GLU A 289 -8.52 -11.36 3.04
CA GLU A 289 -9.75 -10.57 2.94
C GLU A 289 -10.60 -10.95 1.73
N SER A 290 -9.95 -11.24 0.60
CA SER A 290 -10.64 -11.69 -0.61
C SER A 290 -11.31 -13.07 -0.42
N TYR A 291 -10.66 -13.99 0.29
CA TYR A 291 -11.28 -15.28 0.66
C TYR A 291 -12.48 -15.07 1.59
N TYR A 292 -12.39 -14.16 2.56
CA TYR A 292 -13.52 -13.82 3.41
C TYR A 292 -14.74 -13.36 2.60
N HIS A 293 -14.56 -12.44 1.65
CA HIS A 293 -15.65 -11.95 0.78
C HIS A 293 -16.15 -12.99 -0.24
N LYS A 294 -15.49 -14.13 -0.35
CA LYS A 294 -15.92 -15.29 -1.16
C LYS A 294 -16.48 -16.42 -0.28
N ASP A 295 -16.87 -16.13 0.97
CA ASP A 295 -17.41 -17.11 1.92
C ASP A 295 -16.47 -18.30 2.19
N ARG A 296 -15.14 -18.06 2.07
CA ARG A 296 -14.09 -19.07 2.32
C ARG A 296 -13.31 -18.72 3.57
N GLU A 297 -14.03 -18.67 4.70
CA GLU A 297 -13.48 -18.22 5.99
C GLU A 297 -12.34 -19.12 6.49
N ASP A 298 -12.37 -20.41 6.19
CA ASP A 298 -11.31 -21.36 6.51
C ASP A 298 -9.98 -20.98 5.85
N LEU A 299 -10.00 -20.58 4.59
CA LEU A 299 -8.81 -20.15 3.85
C LEU A 299 -8.35 -18.75 4.30
N ALA A 300 -9.29 -17.85 4.55
CA ALA A 300 -8.98 -16.55 5.11
C ALA A 300 -8.24 -16.68 6.43
N LEU A 301 -8.74 -17.53 7.33
CA LEU A 301 -8.11 -17.78 8.62
C LEU A 301 -6.77 -18.53 8.50
N ALA A 302 -6.63 -19.41 7.52
CA ALA A 302 -5.36 -20.09 7.25
C ALA A 302 -4.25 -19.11 6.85
N ASP A 303 -4.55 -18.10 6.01
CA ASP A 303 -3.62 -17.05 5.65
C ASP A 303 -3.25 -16.16 6.86
N ILE A 304 -4.21 -15.81 7.69
CA ILE A 304 -3.97 -15.06 8.94
C ILE A 304 -3.13 -15.88 9.93
N ASN A 305 -3.40 -17.15 10.09
CA ASN A 305 -2.60 -18.05 10.92
C ASN A 305 -1.16 -18.16 10.40
N THR A 306 -0.99 -18.22 9.08
CA THR A 306 0.34 -18.20 8.45
C THR A 306 1.09 -16.92 8.76
N LEU A 307 0.45 -15.76 8.64
CA LEU A 307 1.07 -14.48 9.00
C LEU A 307 1.46 -14.44 10.48
N ARG A 308 0.53 -14.75 11.36
CA ARG A 308 0.73 -14.70 12.82
C ARG A 308 1.82 -15.68 13.28
N GLY A 309 1.84 -16.89 12.73
CA GLY A 309 2.87 -17.90 13.04
C GLY A 309 4.28 -17.46 12.65
N ASN A 310 4.41 -16.59 11.63
CA ASN A 310 5.67 -16.00 11.22
C ASN A 310 6.00 -14.65 11.91
N ARG A 311 5.19 -14.22 12.87
CA ARG A 311 5.40 -12.96 13.62
C ARG A 311 5.44 -13.15 15.13
N ILE A 312 4.73 -14.13 15.66
CA ILE A 312 4.51 -14.33 17.10
C ILE A 312 5.23 -15.61 17.54
N LEU A 313 6.09 -15.49 18.56
CA LEU A 313 6.74 -16.66 19.19
C LEU A 313 5.71 -17.56 19.87
N ASN A 314 5.90 -18.88 19.75
CA ASN A 314 5.03 -19.89 20.35
C ASN A 314 3.55 -19.67 19.98
N TYR A 315 3.30 -19.28 18.73
CA TYR A 315 1.96 -19.03 18.24
C TYR A 315 1.15 -20.34 18.14
N GLU A 316 -0.02 -20.32 18.74
CA GLU A 316 -1.02 -21.40 18.58
C GLU A 316 -2.05 -20.96 17.53
N PRO A 317 -2.25 -21.74 16.45
CA PRO A 317 -3.19 -21.38 15.40
C PRO A 317 -4.61 -21.20 15.91
N LEU A 318 -5.28 -20.14 15.49
CA LEU A 318 -6.68 -19.87 15.78
C LEU A 318 -7.59 -20.78 14.95
N THR A 319 -8.75 -21.08 15.49
CA THR A 319 -9.89 -21.69 14.78
C THR A 319 -11.03 -20.67 14.73
N LEU A 320 -12.03 -20.90 13.87
CA LEU A 320 -13.20 -20.01 13.82
C LEU A 320 -13.94 -19.90 15.17
N SER A 321 -13.86 -20.95 15.99
CA SER A 321 -14.45 -20.94 17.35
C SER A 321 -13.60 -20.23 18.40
N THR A 322 -12.30 -20.06 18.18
CA THR A 322 -11.36 -19.43 19.12
C THR A 322 -10.94 -18.02 18.69
N LEU A 323 -11.61 -17.44 17.70
CA LEU A 323 -11.35 -16.07 17.26
C LEU A 323 -11.53 -15.11 18.44
N PRO A 324 -10.58 -14.17 18.66
CA PRO A 324 -10.69 -13.18 19.70
C PRO A 324 -11.86 -12.22 19.43
N GLU A 325 -12.46 -11.73 20.51
CA GLU A 325 -13.36 -10.58 20.39
C GLU A 325 -12.54 -9.33 20.01
N PRO A 326 -13.05 -8.47 19.13
CA PRO A 326 -12.42 -7.19 18.86
C PRO A 326 -12.28 -6.38 20.16
N THR A 327 -11.09 -5.86 20.41
CA THR A 327 -10.86 -5.01 21.59
C THR A 327 -11.60 -3.68 21.39
N SER A 328 -12.56 -3.40 22.25
CA SER A 328 -13.36 -2.17 22.17
C SER A 328 -12.48 -0.93 22.21
N GLY A 329 -12.77 0.02 21.34
CA GLY A 329 -12.10 1.32 21.27
C GLY A 329 -10.70 1.31 20.66
N THR A 330 -10.25 0.19 20.07
CA THR A 330 -8.94 0.13 19.42
C THR A 330 -8.99 0.50 17.93
N ASP A 331 -10.14 0.37 17.29
CA ASP A 331 -10.33 0.75 15.88
C ASP A 331 -11.56 1.64 15.69
N TYR A 332 -11.51 2.49 14.67
CA TYR A 332 -12.65 3.30 14.22
C TYR A 332 -13.45 2.60 13.11
N ILE A 333 -12.87 1.62 12.44
CA ILE A 333 -13.55 0.83 11.42
C ILE A 333 -14.55 -0.10 12.09
N THR A 334 -15.82 0.04 11.76
CA THR A 334 -16.93 -0.76 12.29
C THR A 334 -17.65 -1.58 11.22
N GLN A 335 -17.31 -1.35 9.96
CA GLN A 335 -17.88 -2.02 8.81
C GLN A 335 -16.79 -2.37 7.78
N ASP A 336 -17.05 -3.36 6.97
CA ASP A 336 -16.16 -3.72 5.87
C ASP A 336 -16.41 -2.86 4.62
N VAL A 337 -15.69 -3.15 3.55
CA VAL A 337 -15.80 -2.41 2.27
C VAL A 337 -17.20 -2.53 1.63
N THR A 338 -18.01 -3.50 2.01
CA THR A 338 -19.39 -3.67 1.51
C THR A 338 -20.42 -2.88 2.34
N GLY A 339 -19.99 -2.31 3.48
CA GLY A 339 -20.84 -1.65 4.45
C GLY A 339 -21.45 -2.61 5.49
N ALA A 340 -21.07 -3.89 5.46
CA ALA A 340 -21.53 -4.86 6.45
C ALA A 340 -20.79 -4.67 7.79
N PRO A 341 -21.46 -4.86 8.95
CA PRO A 341 -20.80 -4.86 10.24
C PRO A 341 -19.70 -5.92 10.29
N LEU A 342 -18.60 -5.61 10.97
CA LEU A 342 -17.47 -6.52 11.06
C LEU A 342 -17.84 -7.80 11.83
N THR A 343 -17.56 -8.95 11.21
CA THR A 343 -17.47 -10.23 11.95
C THR A 343 -16.16 -10.30 12.73
N ARG A 344 -16.03 -11.25 13.66
CA ARG A 344 -14.76 -11.48 14.39
C ARG A 344 -13.59 -11.73 13.44
N LEU A 345 -13.82 -12.53 12.40
CA LEU A 345 -12.78 -12.85 11.42
C LEU A 345 -12.38 -11.61 10.63
N MET A 346 -13.33 -10.82 10.13
CA MET A 346 -13.02 -9.60 9.40
C MET A 346 -12.30 -8.58 10.28
N ALA A 347 -12.74 -8.41 11.53
CA ALA A 347 -12.04 -7.54 12.50
C ALA A 347 -10.60 -8.01 12.75
N LEU A 348 -10.36 -9.32 12.83
CA LEU A 348 -9.01 -9.87 12.95
C LEU A 348 -8.17 -9.59 11.70
N ILE A 349 -8.71 -9.80 10.50
CA ILE A 349 -8.02 -9.51 9.22
C ILE A 349 -7.58 -8.04 9.18
N LEU A 350 -8.47 -7.09 9.46
CA LEU A 350 -8.14 -5.66 9.47
C LEU A 350 -7.12 -5.31 10.58
N THR A 351 -7.24 -5.92 11.75
CA THR A 351 -6.27 -5.72 12.85
C THR A 351 -4.88 -6.22 12.45
N GLU A 352 -4.78 -7.40 11.85
CA GLU A 352 -3.50 -7.95 11.39
C GLU A 352 -2.93 -7.12 10.23
N ARG A 353 -3.77 -6.61 9.33
CA ARG A 353 -3.36 -5.67 8.28
C ARG A 353 -2.76 -4.41 8.88
N ARG A 354 -3.44 -3.78 9.82
CA ARG A 354 -2.97 -2.58 10.52
C ARG A 354 -1.64 -2.80 11.26
N LYS A 355 -1.47 -3.94 11.96
CA LYS A 355 -0.22 -4.31 12.63
C LYS A 355 0.92 -4.54 11.65
N GLU A 356 0.66 -5.28 10.58
CA GLU A 356 1.68 -5.67 9.62
C GLU A 356 2.16 -4.50 8.78
N LEU A 357 1.22 -3.67 8.27
CA LEU A 357 1.49 -2.58 7.34
C LEU A 357 1.60 -1.21 8.02
N PHE A 358 1.88 -1.18 9.32
CA PHE A 358 2.12 0.05 10.07
C PHE A 358 3.23 0.88 9.43
N LEU A 359 2.95 2.16 9.13
CA LEU A 359 3.84 3.12 8.44
C LEU A 359 4.28 2.68 7.03
N GLU A 360 3.45 1.89 6.33
CA GLU A 360 3.66 1.49 4.94
C GLU A 360 2.65 2.13 3.97
N ASN A 361 2.10 3.30 4.34
CA ASN A 361 1.13 4.03 3.51
C ASN A 361 -0.16 3.24 3.22
N ASP A 362 -0.57 2.36 4.12
CA ASP A 362 -1.74 1.50 3.94
C ASP A 362 -2.98 2.00 4.70
N ARG A 363 -2.81 2.42 5.96
CA ARG A 363 -3.93 2.73 6.87
C ARG A 363 -4.89 3.80 6.35
N PHE A 364 -4.38 4.82 5.67
CA PHE A 364 -5.22 5.85 5.06
C PHE A 364 -6.24 5.25 4.07
N TYR A 365 -5.77 4.34 3.23
CA TYR A 365 -6.61 3.66 2.25
C TYR A 365 -7.54 2.62 2.89
N GLU A 366 -7.10 1.98 3.95
CA GLU A 366 -7.93 1.05 4.71
C GLU A 366 -9.14 1.77 5.36
N LEU A 367 -8.90 2.93 6.00
CA LEU A 367 -9.95 3.80 6.51
C LEU A 367 -10.89 4.28 5.40
N LYS A 368 -10.33 4.70 4.25
CA LYS A 368 -11.11 5.14 3.10
C LYS A 368 -12.02 4.04 2.55
N ARG A 369 -11.53 2.78 2.48
CA ARG A 369 -12.31 1.64 1.98
C ARG A 369 -13.44 1.23 2.93
N ASN A 370 -13.21 1.29 4.23
CA ASN A 370 -14.07 0.71 5.24
C ASN A 370 -14.90 1.79 5.96
N GLY A 371 -15.63 2.58 5.20
CA GLY A 371 -16.66 3.47 5.69
C GLY A 371 -16.22 4.91 6.00
N ARG A 372 -14.94 5.26 5.83
CA ARG A 372 -14.43 6.62 6.14
C ARG A 372 -14.84 7.09 7.54
N PRO A 373 -14.49 6.36 8.59
CA PRO A 373 -14.91 6.73 9.94
C PRO A 373 -14.39 8.12 10.33
N GLU A 374 -15.20 8.86 11.07
CA GLU A 374 -14.78 10.12 11.71
C GLU A 374 -14.04 9.83 13.03
N PHE A 375 -12.96 10.59 13.31
CA PHE A 375 -12.15 10.45 14.53
C PHE A 375 -11.43 11.74 14.95
#